data_b9ca24b211149a27cc13d0d8d72bfd91
#
_entry.id   b9ca24b211149a27cc13d0d8d72bfd91
#
_cell.length_a   1.000
_cell.length_b   1.000
_cell.length_c   1.000
_cell.angle_alpha   90.00
_cell.angle_beta   90.00
_cell.angle_gamma   90.00
#
_symmetry.space_group_name_H-M   'P 1'
#
loop_
_entity.id
_entity.type
_entity.pdbx_description
1 polymer ?
#
loop_
_entity_poly.entity_id
_entity_poly.type
_entity_poly.pdbx_seq_one_letter_code
_entity_poly.pdbx_strand_id
1 'polypeptide(L)'
;MSRDIFLHEFIDIVGLGAWPYMEHTVSCSGEEANGLELLGTWYTMGLTGRWSQCVNIWELPGGWAGWQYSIDRLGLKRKANKDLTGWWNEALNYRSGGFDRQLAGIPGCPTMATLERDGVRGTTFVHELSEVRPGAALEYLQAMQEEWVPVMRDYGLQPVGLYEVLMSDSEACSIWAGDVEGIVRLGRAYDAARGLDAEEFADERVLQWRNRAREYTTKFREELMTPCPGTVCCPSE
;
A
#
# COMPACT_ATOMS: atom_id res chain seq x y z
N MET A 1 1.05 23.54 1.21
CA MET A 1 -0.06 22.57 1.14
C MET A 1 0.11 21.61 2.29
N SER A 2 -0.99 21.15 2.92
CA SER A 2 -0.94 20.09 3.92
C SER A 2 -0.57 18.78 3.21
N ARG A 3 0.12 17.86 3.89
CA ARG A 3 0.40 16.52 3.37
C ARG A 3 -0.86 15.67 3.46
N ASP A 4 -1.07 14.80 2.49
CA ASP A 4 -2.09 13.77 2.55
C ASP A 4 -1.65 12.69 3.53
N ILE A 5 -2.55 12.30 4.43
CA ILE A 5 -2.30 11.36 5.52
C ILE A 5 -3.14 10.11 5.30
N PHE A 6 -2.53 8.96 5.59
CA PHE A 6 -3.15 7.66 5.40
C PHE A 6 -2.92 6.79 6.63
N LEU A 7 -3.82 5.85 6.83
CA LEU A 7 -3.64 4.73 7.75
C LEU A 7 -3.30 3.47 6.93
N HIS A 8 -2.30 2.75 7.35
CA HIS A 8 -1.90 1.46 6.80
C HIS A 8 -2.06 0.39 7.88
N GLU A 9 -2.89 -0.60 7.59
CA GLU A 9 -3.16 -1.69 8.50
C GLU A 9 -2.64 -3.01 7.92
N PHE A 10 -1.95 -3.77 8.75
CA PHE A 10 -1.68 -5.19 8.55
C PHE A 10 -2.63 -6.00 9.43
N ILE A 11 -3.42 -6.85 8.83
CA ILE A 11 -4.45 -7.62 9.52
C ILE A 11 -4.10 -9.10 9.46
N ASP A 12 -3.89 -9.70 10.61
CA ASP A 12 -3.65 -11.13 10.72
C ASP A 12 -4.98 -11.90 10.58
N ILE A 13 -5.08 -12.70 9.55
CA ILE A 13 -6.29 -13.42 9.15
C ILE A 13 -6.34 -14.81 9.78
N VAL A 14 -7.52 -15.18 10.22
CA VAL A 14 -7.79 -16.52 10.77
C VAL A 14 -8.34 -17.44 9.67
N GLY A 15 -7.68 -18.55 9.43
CA GLY A 15 -8.11 -19.57 8.49
C GLY A 15 -8.33 -19.00 7.07
N LEU A 16 -9.52 -19.20 6.52
CA LEU A 16 -9.91 -18.72 5.19
C LEU A 16 -10.69 -17.39 5.23
N GLY A 17 -10.54 -16.63 6.31
CA GLY A 17 -11.30 -15.41 6.55
C GLY A 17 -10.91 -14.18 5.70
N ALA A 18 -9.95 -14.28 4.76
CA ALA A 18 -9.47 -13.12 4.00
C ALA A 18 -10.56 -12.45 3.16
N TRP A 19 -11.26 -13.22 2.32
CA TRP A 19 -12.31 -12.68 1.45
C TRP A 19 -13.48 -12.08 2.24
N PRO A 20 -14.12 -12.80 3.19
CA PRO A 20 -15.21 -12.21 3.96
C PRO A 20 -14.75 -11.00 4.81
N TYR A 21 -13.50 -10.97 5.28
CA TYR A 21 -12.93 -9.79 5.95
C TYR A 21 -12.85 -8.59 5.02
N MET A 22 -12.29 -8.77 3.82
CA MET A 22 -12.14 -7.68 2.86
C MET A 22 -13.49 -7.16 2.36
N GLU A 23 -14.44 -8.05 2.04
CA GLU A 23 -15.81 -7.66 1.64
C GLU A 23 -16.51 -6.87 2.75
N HIS A 24 -16.35 -7.30 4.00
CA HIS A 24 -16.85 -6.57 5.16
C HIS A 24 -16.17 -5.21 5.32
N THR A 25 -14.85 -5.12 5.06
CA THR A 25 -14.09 -3.87 5.13
C THR A 25 -14.54 -2.87 4.06
N VAL A 26 -14.80 -3.32 2.83
CA VAL A 26 -15.32 -2.47 1.73
C VAL A 26 -16.66 -1.81 2.09
N SER A 27 -17.49 -2.46 2.93
CA SER A 27 -18.76 -1.90 3.36
C SER A 27 -18.64 -0.77 4.39
N CYS A 28 -17.44 -0.49 4.92
CA CYS A 28 -17.19 0.49 5.97
C CYS A 28 -16.39 1.68 5.43
N SER A 29 -16.89 2.91 5.58
CA SER A 29 -16.19 4.13 5.13
C SER A 29 -16.78 5.39 5.79
N GLY A 30 -16.05 6.51 5.72
CA GLY A 30 -16.51 7.82 6.15
C GLY A 30 -16.80 7.91 7.66
N GLU A 31 -17.95 8.46 8.01
CA GLU A 31 -18.35 8.67 9.42
C GLU A 31 -18.38 7.37 10.23
N GLU A 32 -18.81 6.28 9.64
CA GLU A 32 -18.87 4.95 10.26
C GLU A 32 -17.46 4.45 10.59
N ALA A 33 -16.48 4.76 9.75
CA ALA A 33 -15.06 4.46 9.94
C ALA A 33 -14.28 5.59 10.65
N ASN A 34 -14.93 6.43 11.46
CA ASN A 34 -14.30 7.57 12.11
C ASN A 34 -13.66 8.59 11.15
N GLY A 35 -14.24 8.77 9.97
CA GLY A 35 -13.76 9.70 8.94
C GLY A 35 -12.67 9.15 8.04
N LEU A 36 -12.39 7.85 8.11
CA LEU A 36 -11.48 7.17 7.21
C LEU A 36 -12.19 6.78 5.90
N GLU A 37 -11.54 6.94 4.77
CA GLU A 37 -12.03 6.50 3.47
C GLU A 37 -11.13 5.38 2.93
N LEU A 38 -11.72 4.23 2.61
CA LEU A 38 -10.97 3.05 2.18
C LEU A 38 -10.43 3.24 0.76
N LEU A 39 -9.12 3.42 0.63
CA LEU A 39 -8.44 3.42 -0.66
C LEU A 39 -8.38 2.02 -1.25
N GLY A 40 -8.04 1.04 -0.44
CA GLY A 40 -8.00 -0.34 -0.88
C GLY A 40 -7.80 -1.33 0.26
N THR A 41 -8.23 -2.55 0.02
CA THR A 41 -7.98 -3.72 0.85
C THR A 41 -7.51 -4.87 -0.04
N TRP A 42 -6.45 -5.53 0.38
CA TRP A 42 -5.76 -6.56 -0.39
C TRP A 42 -5.42 -7.77 0.49
N TYR A 43 -5.40 -8.92 -0.12
CA TYR A 43 -4.93 -10.16 0.49
C TYR A 43 -3.51 -10.48 0.02
N THR A 44 -2.58 -10.70 0.93
CA THR A 44 -1.20 -11.09 0.60
C THR A 44 -1.17 -12.47 -0.03
N MET A 45 -0.61 -12.56 -1.23
CA MET A 45 -0.51 -13.82 -1.96
C MET A 45 0.53 -14.73 -1.31
N GLY A 46 0.14 -15.97 -1.02
CA GLY A 46 1.08 -17.02 -0.64
C GLY A 46 2.19 -17.17 -1.68
N LEU A 47 3.36 -17.63 -1.30
CA LEU A 47 4.61 -17.72 -2.08
C LEU A 47 5.43 -16.42 -2.14
N THR A 48 4.86 -15.26 -1.80
CA THR A 48 5.55 -13.97 -1.95
C THR A 48 5.89 -13.28 -0.64
N GLY A 49 5.10 -13.49 0.39
CA GLY A 49 5.29 -12.77 1.63
C GLY A 49 4.61 -13.40 2.83
N ARG A 50 4.15 -12.57 3.75
CA ARG A 50 3.44 -13.02 4.93
C ARG A 50 2.07 -13.54 4.57
N TRP A 51 1.85 -14.77 4.89
CA TRP A 51 0.56 -15.42 4.69
C TRP A 51 0.08 -15.96 6.06
N SER A 52 -1.12 -15.73 6.52
CA SER A 52 -2.28 -15.14 5.87
C SER A 52 -2.53 -13.74 6.42
N GLN A 53 -2.43 -12.73 5.57
CA GLN A 53 -2.63 -11.33 5.97
C GLN A 53 -3.46 -10.56 4.94
N CYS A 54 -4.26 -9.60 5.42
CA CYS A 54 -4.80 -8.53 4.62
C CYS A 54 -4.07 -7.22 4.92
N VAL A 55 -4.01 -6.36 3.92
CA VAL A 55 -3.45 -5.01 4.01
C VAL A 55 -4.55 -4.04 3.64
N ASN A 56 -4.80 -3.04 4.47
CA ASN A 56 -5.70 -1.95 4.17
C ASN A 56 -4.93 -0.63 4.09
N ILE A 57 -5.32 0.22 3.15
CA ILE A 57 -4.94 1.63 3.13
C ILE A 57 -6.22 2.47 3.21
N TRP A 58 -6.23 3.38 4.16
CA TRP A 58 -7.29 4.35 4.34
C TRP A 58 -6.74 5.76 4.14
N GLU A 59 -7.40 6.56 3.33
CA GLU A 59 -7.12 7.99 3.23
C GLU A 59 -7.83 8.72 4.38
N LEU A 60 -7.16 9.72 4.97
CA LEU A 60 -7.73 10.62 5.96
C LEU A 60 -8.01 11.97 5.28
N PRO A 61 -9.25 12.23 4.83
CA PRO A 61 -9.59 13.47 4.14
C PRO A 61 -9.24 14.70 4.99
N GLY A 62 -8.57 15.67 4.36
CA GLY A 62 -8.07 16.86 5.07
C GLY A 62 -6.70 16.70 5.74
N GLY A 63 -6.00 15.59 5.51
CA GLY A 63 -4.64 15.38 6.00
C GLY A 63 -4.55 15.41 7.53
N TRP A 64 -3.71 16.27 8.09
CA TRP A 64 -3.53 16.36 9.54
C TRP A 64 -4.81 16.72 10.32
N ALA A 65 -5.73 17.50 9.73
CA ALA A 65 -7.01 17.80 10.37
C ALA A 65 -7.92 16.56 10.40
N GLY A 66 -7.94 15.77 9.33
CA GLY A 66 -8.62 14.48 9.27
C GLY A 66 -8.04 13.49 10.27
N TRP A 67 -6.72 13.43 10.38
CA TRP A 67 -6.04 12.58 11.37
C TRP A 67 -6.44 12.96 12.79
N GLN A 68 -6.40 14.26 13.14
CA GLN A 68 -6.83 14.73 14.45
C GLN A 68 -8.28 14.33 14.74
N TYR A 69 -9.19 14.55 13.79
CA TYR A 69 -10.58 14.16 13.91
C TYR A 69 -10.75 12.66 14.21
N SER A 70 -10.05 11.80 13.47
CA SER A 70 -10.09 10.34 13.68
C SER A 70 -9.55 9.94 15.06
N ILE A 71 -8.42 10.51 15.48
CA ILE A 71 -7.82 10.21 16.79
C ILE A 71 -8.74 10.65 17.95
N ASP A 72 -9.36 11.83 17.86
CA ASP A 72 -10.31 12.30 18.86
C ASP A 72 -11.50 11.34 18.99
N ARG A 73 -12.01 10.82 17.88
CA ARG A 73 -13.12 9.86 17.89
C ARG A 73 -12.69 8.48 18.42
N LEU A 74 -11.54 7.99 18.01
CA LEU A 74 -10.99 6.73 18.50
C LEU A 74 -10.65 6.79 19.99
N GLY A 75 -10.01 7.86 20.44
CA GLY A 75 -9.57 8.01 21.83
C GLY A 75 -10.71 8.34 22.80
N LEU A 76 -11.50 9.36 22.48
CA LEU A 76 -12.46 9.93 23.43
C LEU A 76 -13.89 9.38 23.27
N LYS A 77 -14.27 8.96 22.06
CA LYS A 77 -15.65 8.58 21.71
C LYS A 77 -15.82 7.11 21.32
N ARG A 78 -14.79 6.29 21.42
CA ARG A 78 -14.82 4.89 21.02
C ARG A 78 -16.03 4.11 21.56
N LYS A 79 -16.42 4.35 22.81
CA LYS A 79 -17.58 3.69 23.44
C LYS A 79 -18.94 4.19 22.93
N ALA A 80 -18.98 5.32 22.26
CA ALA A 80 -20.20 5.94 21.78
C ALA A 80 -20.56 5.55 20.32
N ASN A 81 -19.61 5.03 19.55
CA ASN A 81 -19.85 4.59 18.17
C ASN A 81 -20.33 3.15 18.16
N LYS A 82 -21.68 2.98 18.15
CA LYS A 82 -22.33 1.65 18.15
C LYS A 82 -22.16 0.93 16.80
N ASP A 83 -22.11 1.67 15.71
CA ASP A 83 -22.02 1.10 14.36
C ASP A 83 -20.63 0.50 14.17
N LEU A 84 -19.59 1.21 14.56
CA LEU A 84 -18.23 0.67 14.57
C LEU A 84 -18.08 -0.55 15.50
N THR A 85 -18.81 -0.58 16.62
CA THR A 85 -18.82 -1.76 17.51
C THR A 85 -19.43 -2.98 16.81
N GLY A 86 -20.51 -2.78 16.06
CA GLY A 86 -21.12 -3.83 15.23
C GLY A 86 -20.17 -4.37 14.18
N TRP A 87 -19.53 -3.47 13.45
CA TRP A 87 -18.51 -3.81 12.46
C TRP A 87 -17.35 -4.62 13.06
N TRP A 88 -16.83 -4.18 14.22
CA TRP A 88 -15.74 -4.90 14.90
C TRP A 88 -16.15 -6.31 15.34
N ASN A 89 -17.38 -6.48 15.85
CA ASN A 89 -17.86 -7.81 16.26
C ASN A 89 -17.89 -8.80 15.09
N GLU A 90 -18.23 -8.33 13.89
CA GLU A 90 -18.18 -9.18 12.69
C GLU A 90 -16.73 -9.43 12.26
N ALA A 91 -15.90 -8.38 12.20
CA ALA A 91 -14.50 -8.47 11.79
C ALA A 91 -13.68 -9.46 12.66
N LEU A 92 -14.00 -9.58 13.95
CA LEU A 92 -13.34 -10.51 14.87
C LEU A 92 -13.54 -11.98 14.52
N ASN A 93 -14.52 -12.33 13.68
CA ASN A 93 -14.68 -13.70 13.17
C ASN A 93 -13.57 -14.07 12.17
N TYR A 94 -12.92 -13.09 11.56
CA TYR A 94 -11.99 -13.27 10.44
C TYR A 94 -10.54 -12.89 10.77
N ARG A 95 -10.34 -12.08 11.82
CA ARG A 95 -9.01 -11.56 12.20
C ARG A 95 -8.66 -11.87 13.65
N SER A 96 -7.36 -12.07 13.92
CA SER A 96 -6.85 -12.30 15.27
C SER A 96 -6.04 -11.12 15.83
N GLY A 97 -5.65 -10.19 14.99
CA GLY A 97 -4.82 -9.06 15.38
C GLY A 97 -4.34 -8.28 14.16
N GLY A 98 -3.21 -7.64 14.32
CA GLY A 98 -2.57 -6.84 13.31
C GLY A 98 -1.82 -5.67 13.95
N PHE A 99 -1.33 -4.78 13.11
CA PHE A 99 -0.72 -3.53 13.57
C PHE A 99 -0.90 -2.45 12.50
N ASP A 100 -0.81 -1.20 12.95
CA ASP A 100 -1.06 -0.03 12.13
C ASP A 100 0.21 0.78 11.94
N ARG A 101 0.30 1.48 10.80
CA ARG A 101 1.25 2.55 10.55
C ARG A 101 0.51 3.80 10.11
N GLN A 102 0.95 4.94 10.63
CA GLN A 102 0.55 6.23 10.09
C GLN A 102 1.45 6.55 8.90
N LEU A 103 0.86 6.87 7.77
CA LEU A 103 1.60 7.21 6.56
C LEU A 103 1.37 8.67 6.16
N ALA A 104 2.37 9.25 5.52
CA ALA A 104 2.23 10.53 4.84
C ALA A 104 2.70 10.41 3.39
N GLY A 105 1.85 10.78 2.43
CA GLY A 105 2.22 10.84 1.02
C GLY A 105 3.33 11.86 0.79
N ILE A 106 4.29 11.55 -0.09
CA ILE A 106 5.25 12.55 -0.56
C ILE A 106 4.56 13.56 -1.49
N PRO A 107 5.16 14.73 -1.79
CA PRO A 107 4.61 15.65 -2.79
C PRO A 107 4.36 14.95 -4.13
N GLY A 108 3.11 14.99 -4.61
CA GLY A 108 2.70 14.30 -5.83
C GLY A 108 2.29 12.82 -5.64
N CYS A 109 2.27 12.31 -4.42
CA CYS A 109 1.67 11.02 -4.11
C CYS A 109 0.20 11.01 -4.52
N PRO A 110 -0.31 9.96 -5.19
CA PRO A 110 -1.72 9.87 -5.54
C PRO A 110 -2.63 9.86 -4.31
N THR A 111 -3.79 10.52 -4.44
CA THR A 111 -4.95 10.40 -3.54
C THR A 111 -6.01 9.53 -4.19
N MET A 112 -7.04 9.12 -3.44
CA MET A 112 -8.18 8.36 -4.02
C MET A 112 -8.76 9.08 -5.23
N ALA A 113 -8.98 10.38 -5.13
CA ALA A 113 -9.53 11.19 -6.22
C ALA A 113 -8.62 11.21 -7.46
N THR A 114 -7.30 11.23 -7.29
CA THR A 114 -6.35 11.18 -8.41
C THR A 114 -6.28 9.79 -9.02
N LEU A 115 -6.29 8.73 -8.22
CA LEU A 115 -6.30 7.34 -8.69
C LEU A 115 -7.57 7.03 -9.53
N GLU A 116 -8.71 7.51 -9.07
CA GLU A 116 -9.98 7.37 -9.78
C GLU A 116 -9.97 8.13 -11.11
N ARG A 117 -9.61 9.41 -11.09
CA ARG A 117 -9.52 10.26 -12.28
C ARG A 117 -8.57 9.70 -13.34
N ASP A 118 -7.40 9.20 -12.90
CA ASP A 118 -6.36 8.71 -13.80
C ASP A 118 -6.58 7.24 -14.20
N GLY A 119 -7.63 6.62 -13.66
CA GLY A 119 -8.03 5.26 -14.01
C GLY A 119 -7.00 4.20 -13.59
N VAL A 120 -6.26 4.42 -12.50
CA VAL A 120 -5.29 3.45 -12.01
C VAL A 120 -6.00 2.18 -11.56
N ARG A 121 -5.64 1.05 -12.18
CA ARG A 121 -6.25 -0.26 -11.93
C ARG A 121 -5.18 -1.35 -11.92
N GLY A 122 -5.47 -2.45 -11.21
CA GLY A 122 -4.59 -3.61 -11.19
C GLY A 122 -5.33 -4.88 -10.79
N THR A 123 -4.88 -6.00 -11.32
CA THR A 123 -5.30 -7.35 -10.89
C THR A 123 -4.34 -7.94 -9.87
N THR A 124 -3.12 -7.41 -9.83
CA THR A 124 -2.08 -7.78 -8.87
C THR A 124 -1.37 -6.51 -8.40
N PHE A 125 -1.11 -6.43 -7.11
CA PHE A 125 -0.45 -5.29 -6.51
C PHE A 125 0.88 -5.72 -5.91
N VAL A 126 1.87 -4.83 -5.99
CA VAL A 126 3.14 -4.98 -5.27
C VAL A 126 3.10 -4.07 -4.06
N HIS A 127 3.35 -4.62 -2.90
CA HIS A 127 3.49 -3.90 -1.63
C HIS A 127 4.95 -3.97 -1.22
N GLU A 128 5.63 -2.84 -1.28
CA GLU A 128 7.03 -2.71 -0.88
C GLU A 128 7.13 -2.08 0.51
N LEU A 129 7.89 -2.71 1.38
CA LEU A 129 8.26 -2.22 2.70
C LEU A 129 9.78 -2.06 2.75
N SER A 130 10.24 -0.85 2.98
CA SER A 130 11.66 -0.52 3.03
C SER A 130 12.05 -0.01 4.41
N GLU A 131 13.09 -0.62 5.00
CA GLU A 131 13.84 -0.01 6.08
C GLU A 131 14.94 0.86 5.45
N VAL A 132 14.96 2.14 5.79
CA VAL A 132 15.92 3.11 5.26
C VAL A 132 16.86 3.59 6.36
N ARG A 133 17.95 4.22 5.98
CA ARG A 133 18.80 4.92 6.95
C ARG A 133 17.98 5.98 7.68
N PRO A 134 18.17 6.19 8.99
CA PRO A 134 17.45 7.21 9.75
C PRO A 134 17.42 8.57 9.03
N GLY A 135 16.22 9.12 8.87
CA GLY A 135 15.96 10.39 8.19
C GLY A 135 15.94 10.33 6.65
N ALA A 136 16.25 9.19 6.02
CA ALA A 136 16.37 9.09 4.57
C ALA A 136 15.05 8.76 3.83
N ALA A 137 13.93 8.56 4.53
CA ALA A 137 12.69 8.09 3.92
C ALA A 137 12.18 9.02 2.81
N LEU A 138 12.16 10.33 3.06
CA LEU A 138 11.68 11.30 2.08
C LEU A 138 12.59 11.35 0.84
N GLU A 139 13.91 11.36 1.03
CA GLU A 139 14.89 11.38 -0.08
C GLU A 139 14.78 10.11 -0.93
N TYR A 140 14.64 8.94 -0.28
CA TYR A 140 14.44 7.66 -0.96
C TYR A 140 13.18 7.67 -1.83
N LEU A 141 12.05 8.12 -1.27
CA LEU A 141 10.79 8.16 -1.99
C LEU A 141 10.78 9.19 -3.12
N GLN A 142 11.47 10.32 -2.97
CA GLN A 142 11.66 11.30 -4.04
C GLN A 142 12.50 10.72 -5.19
N ALA A 143 13.62 10.05 -4.86
CA ALA A 143 14.41 9.34 -5.87
C ALA A 143 13.58 8.24 -6.56
N MET A 144 12.76 7.49 -5.81
CA MET A 144 11.83 6.50 -6.36
C MET A 144 10.83 7.15 -7.33
N GLN A 145 10.28 8.30 -6.98
CA GLN A 145 9.34 9.03 -7.83
C GLN A 145 10.00 9.50 -9.14
N GLU A 146 11.22 9.97 -9.07
CA GLU A 146 11.94 10.55 -10.22
C GLU A 146 12.56 9.47 -11.12
N GLU A 147 13.15 8.44 -10.52
CA GLU A 147 13.97 7.45 -11.24
C GLU A 147 13.22 6.13 -11.47
N TRP A 148 12.41 5.66 -10.50
CA TRP A 148 11.79 4.33 -10.56
C TRP A 148 10.38 4.33 -11.12
N VAL A 149 9.54 5.32 -10.81
CA VAL A 149 8.16 5.41 -11.34
C VAL A 149 8.13 5.35 -12.88
N PRO A 150 9.00 6.06 -13.62
CA PRO A 150 9.02 5.95 -15.08
C PRO A 150 9.34 4.53 -15.56
N VAL A 151 10.29 3.85 -14.93
CA VAL A 151 10.65 2.47 -15.27
C VAL A 151 9.48 1.53 -14.99
N MET A 152 8.88 1.60 -13.81
CA MET A 152 7.73 0.77 -13.44
C MET A 152 6.56 0.90 -14.41
N ARG A 153 6.29 2.12 -14.89
CA ARG A 153 5.24 2.38 -15.89
C ARG A 153 5.49 1.68 -17.22
N ASP A 154 6.72 1.57 -17.66
CA ASP A 154 7.09 0.84 -18.90
C ASP A 154 6.77 -0.67 -18.79
N TYR A 155 6.72 -1.19 -17.55
CA TYR A 155 6.29 -2.54 -17.24
C TYR A 155 4.81 -2.68 -16.88
N GLY A 156 4.02 -1.60 -17.03
CA GLY A 156 2.58 -1.60 -16.74
C GLY A 156 2.24 -1.48 -15.25
N LEU A 157 3.21 -1.11 -14.41
CA LEU A 157 3.03 -0.92 -12.98
C LEU A 157 2.89 0.56 -12.66
N GLN A 158 1.78 0.96 -12.04
CA GLN A 158 1.49 2.34 -11.68
C GLN A 158 1.51 2.54 -10.17
N PRO A 159 2.05 3.66 -9.66
CA PRO A 159 2.06 3.92 -8.22
C PRO A 159 0.63 4.17 -7.72
N VAL A 160 0.23 3.42 -6.71
CA VAL A 160 -0.96 3.70 -5.88
C VAL A 160 -0.58 4.67 -4.77
N GLY A 161 0.63 4.55 -4.24
CA GLY A 161 1.15 5.49 -3.27
C GLY A 161 2.62 5.29 -2.95
N LEU A 162 3.26 6.40 -2.59
CA LEU A 162 4.64 6.49 -2.11
C LEU A 162 4.60 7.20 -0.75
N TYR A 163 4.88 6.47 0.32
CA TYR A 163 4.58 6.90 1.68
C TYR A 163 5.79 6.86 2.60
N GLU A 164 6.03 7.97 3.29
CA GLU A 164 6.83 7.99 4.50
C GLU A 164 6.02 7.43 5.67
N VAL A 165 6.61 6.55 6.47
CA VAL A 165 5.98 6.06 7.70
C VAL A 165 6.24 7.09 8.80
N LEU A 166 5.16 7.71 9.29
CA LEU A 166 5.23 8.66 10.39
C LEU A 166 5.46 7.95 11.72
N MET A 167 5.97 8.68 12.71
CA MET A 167 6.38 8.16 14.02
C MET A 167 7.49 7.09 13.92
N SER A 168 8.15 7.02 12.76
CA SER A 168 9.36 6.27 12.47
C SER A 168 10.27 7.18 11.64
N ASP A 169 11.57 7.09 11.81
CA ASP A 169 12.54 7.86 11.01
C ASP A 169 13.28 6.99 9.98
N SER A 170 12.90 5.73 9.87
CA SER A 170 13.63 4.72 9.12
C SER A 170 12.74 3.75 8.32
N GLU A 171 11.49 4.11 8.05
CA GLU A 171 10.59 3.26 7.26
C GLU A 171 9.93 4.03 6.11
N ALA A 172 9.80 3.35 4.97
CA ALA A 172 9.06 3.82 3.81
C ALA A 172 8.18 2.68 3.26
N CYS A 173 7.07 3.03 2.61
CA CYS A 173 6.15 2.09 2.01
C CYS A 173 5.77 2.56 0.62
N SER A 174 5.71 1.65 -0.35
CA SER A 174 5.11 1.93 -1.66
C SER A 174 4.14 0.82 -2.07
N ILE A 175 3.11 1.22 -2.82
CA ILE A 175 2.14 0.28 -3.39
C ILE A 175 2.02 0.57 -4.88
N TRP A 176 2.04 -0.51 -5.68
CA TRP A 176 1.97 -0.46 -7.13
C TRP A 176 0.83 -1.32 -7.64
N ALA A 177 0.04 -0.79 -8.56
CA ALA A 177 -1.02 -1.50 -9.27
C ALA A 177 -0.52 -1.98 -10.63
N GLY A 178 -0.81 -3.22 -10.99
CA GLY A 178 -0.46 -3.79 -12.28
C GLY A 178 -1.04 -5.18 -12.46
N ASP A 179 -0.32 -6.01 -13.18
CA ASP A 179 -0.63 -7.41 -13.40
C ASP A 179 0.60 -8.31 -13.23
N VAL A 180 0.37 -9.62 -13.19
CA VAL A 180 1.45 -10.63 -13.04
C VAL A 180 2.42 -10.60 -14.23
N GLU A 181 1.93 -10.33 -15.43
CA GLU A 181 2.78 -10.30 -16.64
C GLU A 181 3.82 -9.18 -16.56
N GLY A 182 3.40 -7.98 -16.17
CA GLY A 182 4.30 -6.84 -15.96
C GLY A 182 5.36 -7.13 -14.90
N ILE A 183 4.96 -7.74 -13.79
CA ILE A 183 5.88 -8.12 -12.70
C ILE A 183 6.91 -9.17 -13.17
N VAL A 184 6.47 -10.17 -13.94
CA VAL A 184 7.37 -11.20 -14.51
C VAL A 184 8.35 -10.58 -15.50
N ARG A 185 7.88 -9.71 -16.41
CA ARG A 185 8.76 -9.01 -17.37
C ARG A 185 9.81 -8.17 -16.64
N LEU A 186 9.42 -7.42 -15.61
CA LEU A 186 10.33 -6.64 -14.79
C LEU A 186 11.40 -7.52 -14.11
N GLY A 187 10.99 -8.65 -13.53
CA GLY A 187 11.90 -9.60 -12.90
C GLY A 187 12.89 -10.21 -13.89
N ARG A 188 12.42 -10.63 -15.06
CA ARG A 188 13.27 -11.18 -16.13
C ARG A 188 14.24 -10.13 -16.69
N ALA A 189 13.80 -8.90 -16.91
CA ALA A 189 14.66 -7.81 -17.36
C ALA A 189 15.78 -7.51 -16.33
N TYR A 190 15.48 -7.60 -15.03
CA TYR A 190 16.49 -7.50 -13.98
C TYR A 190 17.50 -8.66 -14.02
N ASP A 191 17.03 -9.88 -14.22
CA ASP A 191 17.91 -11.05 -14.34
C ASP A 191 18.77 -10.96 -15.61
N ALA A 192 18.21 -10.53 -16.73
CA ALA A 192 18.95 -10.31 -17.98
C ALA A 192 20.04 -9.24 -17.81
N ALA A 193 19.76 -8.12 -17.14
CA ALA A 193 20.75 -7.07 -16.83
C ALA A 193 21.91 -7.57 -15.93
N ARG A 194 21.71 -8.70 -15.26
CA ARG A 194 22.72 -9.38 -14.43
C ARG A 194 23.40 -10.56 -15.15
N GLY A 195 23.00 -10.84 -16.39
CA GLY A 195 23.50 -11.97 -17.17
C GLY A 195 22.92 -13.33 -16.74
N LEU A 196 21.78 -13.35 -16.06
CA LEU A 196 21.12 -14.57 -15.56
C LEU A 196 20.00 -15.06 -16.47
N ASP A 197 19.44 -14.21 -17.33
CA ASP A 197 18.48 -14.57 -18.37
C ASP A 197 18.98 -14.06 -19.72
N ALA A 198 19.33 -14.97 -20.62
CA ALA A 198 19.88 -14.65 -21.93
C ALA A 198 18.79 -14.51 -23.03
N GLU A 199 17.55 -14.86 -22.71
CA GLU A 199 16.42 -14.83 -23.65
C GLU A 199 15.62 -13.54 -23.55
N GLU A 200 15.82 -12.77 -22.46
CA GLU A 200 15.09 -11.54 -22.19
C GLU A 200 15.94 -10.30 -22.50
N PHE A 201 15.27 -9.19 -22.76
CA PHE A 201 15.92 -7.89 -22.94
C PHE A 201 16.45 -7.36 -21.61
N ALA A 202 17.75 -7.06 -21.56
CA ALA A 202 18.37 -6.47 -20.39
C ALA A 202 18.01 -4.97 -20.27
N ASP A 203 17.28 -4.60 -19.25
CA ASP A 203 17.00 -3.19 -18.94
C ASP A 203 17.94 -2.71 -17.82
N GLU A 204 18.98 -2.03 -18.22
CA GLU A 204 19.98 -1.48 -17.30
C GLU A 204 19.39 -0.50 -16.27
N ARG A 205 18.26 0.16 -16.58
CA ARG A 205 17.60 1.08 -15.65
C ARG A 205 17.11 0.35 -14.39
N VAL A 206 16.66 -0.91 -14.55
CA VAL A 206 16.21 -1.75 -13.42
C VAL A 206 17.38 -2.04 -12.48
N LEU A 207 18.54 -2.42 -13.06
CA LEU A 207 19.75 -2.66 -12.26
C LEU A 207 20.28 -1.37 -11.61
N GLN A 208 20.28 -0.26 -12.34
CA GLN A 208 20.69 1.06 -11.83
C GLN A 208 19.82 1.48 -10.65
N TRP A 209 18.48 1.37 -10.78
CA TRP A 209 17.59 1.66 -9.67
C TRP A 209 17.87 0.78 -8.44
N ARG A 210 17.99 -0.54 -8.61
CA ARG A 210 18.29 -1.45 -7.49
C ARG A 210 19.61 -1.09 -6.79
N ASN A 211 20.60 -0.63 -7.53
CA ASN A 211 21.87 -0.14 -6.94
C ASN A 211 21.67 1.21 -6.23
N ARG A 212 20.93 2.12 -6.85
CA ARG A 212 20.62 3.44 -6.27
C ARG A 212 19.82 3.31 -4.97
N ALA A 213 18.81 2.46 -4.94
CA ALA A 213 17.97 2.19 -3.76
C ALA A 213 18.81 1.72 -2.56
N ARG A 214 19.87 0.92 -2.79
CA ARG A 214 20.77 0.45 -1.72
C ARG A 214 21.56 1.56 -1.03
N GLU A 215 21.66 2.74 -1.62
CA GLU A 215 22.27 3.90 -0.97
C GLU A 215 21.40 4.44 0.16
N TYR A 216 20.10 4.18 0.13
CA TYR A 216 19.13 4.62 1.13
C TYR A 216 18.67 3.49 2.05
N THR A 217 18.46 2.28 1.48
CA THR A 217 17.80 1.19 2.19
C THR A 217 18.80 0.31 2.93
N THR A 218 18.42 -0.13 4.11
CA THR A 218 19.12 -1.18 4.88
C THR A 218 18.48 -2.53 4.67
N LYS A 219 17.18 -2.53 4.34
CA LYS A 219 16.39 -3.73 4.04
C LYS A 219 15.17 -3.32 3.23
N PHE A 220 14.77 -4.17 2.29
CA PHE A 220 13.47 -4.04 1.65
C PHE A 220 12.82 -5.40 1.46
N ARG A 221 11.51 -5.40 1.32
CA ARG A 221 10.71 -6.58 1.04
C ARG A 221 9.55 -6.18 0.15
N GLU A 222 9.29 -7.00 -0.85
CA GLU A 222 8.12 -6.92 -1.70
C GLU A 222 7.20 -8.11 -1.43
N GLU A 223 5.90 -7.85 -1.42
CA GLU A 223 4.86 -8.87 -1.31
C GLU A 223 3.84 -8.62 -2.41
N LEU A 224 3.36 -9.68 -3.05
CA LEU A 224 2.27 -9.56 -4.00
C LEU A 224 0.92 -9.66 -3.27
N MET A 225 -0.04 -8.89 -3.76
CA MET A 225 -1.36 -8.82 -3.15
C MET A 225 -2.45 -8.94 -4.21
N THR A 226 -3.54 -9.59 -3.84
CA THR A 226 -4.79 -9.66 -4.63
C THR A 226 -5.77 -8.62 -4.08
N PRO A 227 -6.34 -7.74 -4.92
CA PRO A 227 -7.30 -6.72 -4.48
C PRO A 227 -8.67 -7.30 -4.20
N CYS A 228 -9.44 -6.63 -3.33
CA CYS A 228 -10.87 -6.84 -3.19
C CYS A 228 -11.63 -5.93 -4.16
N PRO A 229 -12.60 -6.44 -4.93
CA PRO A 229 -13.49 -5.61 -5.73
C PRO A 229 -14.27 -4.60 -4.88
N GLY A 230 -14.62 -3.46 -5.48
CA GLY A 230 -15.34 -2.37 -4.79
C GLY A 230 -14.42 -1.30 -4.19
N THR A 231 -13.12 -1.35 -4.48
CA THR A 231 -12.14 -0.31 -4.09
C THR A 231 -11.71 0.54 -5.30
N VAL A 232 -11.06 1.68 -5.03
CA VAL A 232 -10.69 2.66 -6.08
C VAL A 232 -9.89 2.03 -7.22
N CYS A 233 -8.90 1.19 -6.90
CA CYS A 233 -8.06 0.55 -7.91
C CYS A 233 -8.58 -0.82 -8.39
N CYS A 234 -9.71 -1.29 -7.86
CA CYS A 234 -10.39 -2.52 -8.26
C CYS A 234 -11.92 -2.31 -8.11
N PRO A 235 -12.57 -1.50 -8.95
CA PRO A 235 -14.01 -1.28 -8.87
C PRO A 235 -14.77 -2.58 -9.10
N SER A 236 -15.97 -2.69 -8.50
CA SER A 236 -16.90 -3.76 -8.83
C SER A 236 -17.32 -3.65 -10.29
N GLU A 237 -17.50 -4.79 -10.96
CA GLU A 237 -18.03 -4.85 -12.34
C GLU A 237 -19.48 -4.32 -12.42
#